data_cd36caff5c6005a54ead508f57a9a93a
#
_entry.id   cd36caff5c6005a54ead508f57a9a93a
#
_cell.length_a   1.000
_cell.length_b   1.000
_cell.length_c   1.000
_cell.angle_alpha   90.00
_cell.angle_beta   90.00
_cell.angle_gamma   90.00
#
_symmetry.space_group_name_H-M   'P 1'
#
loop_
_entity.id
_entity.type
_entity.pdbx_description
1 polymer ?
#
loop_
_entity_poly.entity_id
_entity_poly.type
_entity_poly.pdbx_seq_one_letter_code
_entity_poly.pdbx_strand_id
1 'polypeptide(L)'
;LSASIATNATSSEEQELLVLFCSPHPGGNTGRLLRAFLEGLPPYVKVTVYDAYRERPEPCTDCGYCARQQGCSQRDLDCFMERFEQADFFVVASPVYYNALPAPGKAVLDRFQRYFSARFSLGLRPPVQKPKRAALLLTCGSGETAGFAVIRSQMKRAFTILHTELAGCVFVKDTDRFSAEQAAFRRAKRLAHKLTSPGDTRIC
;
A
#
# COMPACT_ATOMS: atom_id res chain seq x y z
N LEU A 1 -11.13 -2.16 54.08
CA LEU A 1 -10.35 -2.75 52.98
C LEU A 1 -11.12 -2.53 51.70
N SER A 2 -10.87 -1.35 51.04
CA SER A 2 -11.40 -1.02 49.72
C SER A 2 -10.35 -1.40 48.69
N ALA A 3 -10.65 -2.40 47.85
CA ALA A 3 -9.84 -2.76 46.70
C ALA A 3 -10.26 -1.86 45.53
N SER A 4 -9.39 -0.93 45.16
CA SER A 4 -9.52 -0.18 43.88
C SER A 4 -9.22 -1.10 42.72
N ILE A 5 -10.23 -1.40 41.94
CA ILE A 5 -10.07 -2.04 40.62
C ILE A 5 -9.56 -0.97 39.66
N ALA A 6 -8.27 -1.00 39.38
CA ALA A 6 -7.68 -0.22 38.30
C ALA A 6 -8.16 -0.81 36.97
N THR A 7 -9.08 -0.13 36.30
CA THR A 7 -9.44 -0.40 34.91
C THR A 7 -8.26 0.03 34.02
N ASN A 8 -7.48 -0.94 33.60
CA ASN A 8 -6.52 -0.73 32.51
C ASN A 8 -7.29 -0.40 31.21
N ALA A 9 -7.50 0.88 30.95
CA ALA A 9 -7.82 1.37 29.62
C ALA A 9 -6.56 1.19 28.77
N THR A 10 -6.50 0.12 27.98
CA THR A 10 -5.53 -0.01 26.90
C THR A 10 -5.75 1.16 25.95
N SER A 11 -4.88 2.17 26.02
CA SER A 11 -4.77 3.19 24.99
C SER A 11 -4.52 2.46 23.69
N SER A 12 -5.48 2.46 22.77
CA SER A 12 -5.26 1.95 21.41
C SER A 12 -4.18 2.82 20.78
N GLU A 13 -2.97 2.28 20.66
CA GLU A 13 -1.89 2.97 19.98
C GLU A 13 -2.38 3.39 18.59
N GLU A 14 -2.14 4.66 18.26
CA GLU A 14 -2.50 5.23 16.95
C GLU A 14 -1.77 4.45 15.86
N GLN A 15 -2.51 3.84 14.94
CA GLN A 15 -1.95 3.06 13.83
C GLN A 15 -1.85 3.92 12.58
N GLU A 16 -0.78 3.75 11.81
CA GLU A 16 -0.53 4.52 10.60
C GLU A 16 -0.79 3.72 9.33
N LEU A 17 -1.57 4.30 8.42
CA LEU A 17 -1.82 3.80 7.09
C LEU A 17 -1.21 4.75 6.05
N LEU A 18 -0.30 4.23 5.24
CA LEU A 18 0.21 4.92 4.06
C LEU A 18 -0.53 4.44 2.81
N VAL A 19 -1.06 5.38 2.02
CA VAL A 19 -1.67 5.12 0.72
C VAL A 19 -0.76 5.62 -0.38
N LEU A 20 -0.40 4.75 -1.33
CA LEU A 20 0.15 5.13 -2.63
C LEU A 20 -1.00 5.25 -3.62
N PHE A 21 -1.37 6.49 -3.95
CA PHE A 21 -2.42 6.80 -4.91
C PHE A 21 -1.82 7.07 -6.29
N CYS A 22 -2.20 6.26 -7.29
CA CYS A 22 -1.58 6.26 -8.62
C CYS A 22 -2.54 6.69 -9.74
N SER A 23 -3.60 7.44 -9.45
CA SER A 23 -4.55 7.87 -10.49
C SER A 23 -4.39 9.35 -10.82
N PRO A 24 -4.38 9.73 -12.13
CA PRO A 24 -4.39 11.14 -12.53
C PRO A 24 -5.72 11.84 -12.20
N HIS A 25 -6.76 11.08 -11.85
CA HIS A 25 -8.10 11.58 -11.59
C HIS A 25 -8.57 11.26 -10.16
N PRO A 26 -8.32 12.15 -9.17
CA PRO A 26 -8.72 11.91 -7.77
C PRO A 26 -10.24 11.73 -7.59
N GLY A 27 -11.06 12.32 -8.46
CA GLY A 27 -12.52 12.17 -8.49
C GLY A 27 -13.01 10.94 -9.28
N GLY A 28 -12.12 10.25 -10.01
CA GLY A 28 -12.45 9.11 -10.86
C GLY A 28 -12.74 7.81 -10.08
N ASN A 29 -12.85 6.70 -10.81
CA ASN A 29 -13.24 5.40 -10.24
C ASN A 29 -12.26 4.91 -9.17
N THR A 30 -10.94 5.06 -9.37
CA THR A 30 -9.93 4.71 -8.38
C THR A 30 -10.06 5.54 -7.10
N GLY A 31 -10.25 6.86 -7.23
CA GLY A 31 -10.41 7.76 -6.07
C GLY A 31 -11.71 7.49 -5.31
N ARG A 32 -12.81 7.17 -6.01
CA ARG A 32 -14.08 6.77 -5.38
C ARG A 32 -13.94 5.45 -4.62
N LEU A 33 -13.22 4.48 -5.20
CA LEU A 33 -12.95 3.19 -4.55
C LEU A 33 -12.08 3.39 -3.30
N LEU A 34 -11.05 4.25 -3.38
CA LEU A 34 -10.22 4.60 -2.22
C LEU A 34 -11.05 5.28 -1.13
N ARG A 35 -11.90 6.27 -1.45
CA ARG A 35 -12.78 6.91 -0.45
C ARG A 35 -13.65 5.88 0.27
N ALA A 36 -14.28 4.97 -0.48
CA ALA A 36 -15.09 3.91 0.12
C ALA A 36 -14.26 2.98 1.04
N PHE A 37 -13.01 2.73 0.71
CA PHE A 37 -12.10 1.99 1.58
C PHE A 37 -11.81 2.79 2.87
N LEU A 38 -11.46 4.07 2.76
CA LEU A 38 -11.14 4.93 3.91
C LEU A 38 -12.32 5.10 4.87
N GLU A 39 -13.56 5.17 4.36
CA GLU A 39 -14.78 5.17 5.18
C GLU A 39 -15.00 3.88 6.00
N GLY A 40 -14.32 2.81 5.67
CA GLY A 40 -14.35 1.55 6.41
C GLY A 40 -13.24 1.40 7.46
N LEU A 41 -12.37 2.40 7.62
CA LEU A 41 -11.30 2.36 8.62
C LEU A 41 -11.82 2.73 10.01
N PRO A 42 -11.25 2.13 11.07
CA PRO A 42 -11.47 2.61 12.42
C PRO A 42 -10.91 4.03 12.64
N PRO A 43 -11.52 4.82 13.54
CA PRO A 43 -11.13 6.22 13.76
C PRO A 43 -9.72 6.43 14.34
N TYR A 44 -9.12 5.40 14.92
CA TYR A 44 -7.76 5.45 15.47
C TYR A 44 -6.67 5.24 14.39
N VAL A 45 -7.05 4.97 13.14
CA VAL A 45 -6.10 4.82 12.03
C VAL A 45 -5.84 6.17 11.38
N LYS A 46 -4.62 6.66 11.51
CA LYS A 46 -4.16 7.87 10.85
C LYS A 46 -3.77 7.58 9.41
N VAL A 47 -4.32 8.33 8.48
CA VAL A 47 -4.11 8.12 7.03
C VAL A 47 -3.20 9.18 6.46
N THR A 48 -2.17 8.74 5.76
CA THR A 48 -1.35 9.59 4.88
C THR A 48 -1.49 9.12 3.43
N VAL A 49 -1.81 10.04 2.53
CA VAL A 49 -1.93 9.74 1.09
C VAL A 49 -0.77 10.40 0.35
N TYR A 50 0.01 9.58 -0.35
CA TYR A 50 1.01 10.01 -1.32
C TYR A 50 0.38 9.93 -2.72
N ASP A 51 0.14 11.08 -3.34
CA ASP A 51 -0.40 11.18 -4.70
C ASP A 51 0.76 11.20 -5.70
N ALA A 52 0.99 10.07 -6.37
CA ALA A 52 2.13 9.93 -7.27
C ALA A 52 2.07 10.85 -8.51
N TYR A 53 0.87 11.26 -8.94
CA TYR A 53 0.74 12.22 -10.05
C TYR A 53 1.03 13.67 -9.64
N ARG A 54 0.74 14.00 -8.40
CA ARG A 54 1.05 15.32 -7.82
C ARG A 54 2.53 15.43 -7.47
N GLU A 55 3.07 14.42 -6.79
CA GLU A 55 4.45 14.41 -6.26
C GLU A 55 5.50 14.13 -7.34
N ARG A 56 5.10 13.46 -8.45
CA ARG A 56 5.94 13.19 -9.63
C ARG A 56 7.30 12.56 -9.29
N PRO A 57 7.32 11.36 -8.67
CA PRO A 57 8.57 10.73 -8.27
C PRO A 57 9.45 10.40 -9.48
N GLU A 58 10.76 10.64 -9.33
CA GLU A 58 11.74 10.27 -10.33
C GLU A 58 11.91 8.74 -10.42
N PRO A 59 12.04 8.16 -11.63
CA PRO A 59 12.24 6.73 -11.80
C PRO A 59 13.61 6.29 -11.27
N CYS A 60 13.75 5.00 -10.97
CA CYS A 60 15.06 4.40 -10.65
C CYS A 60 15.98 4.46 -11.89
N THR A 61 17.20 4.97 -11.70
CA THR A 61 18.22 5.10 -12.76
C THR A 61 19.28 4.00 -12.71
N ASP A 62 19.08 2.99 -11.86
CA ASP A 62 20.03 1.88 -11.64
C ASP A 62 21.50 2.34 -11.38
N CYS A 63 21.64 3.43 -10.63
CA CYS A 63 22.96 4.04 -10.34
C CYS A 63 23.86 3.20 -9.40
N GLY A 64 23.38 2.09 -8.88
CA GLY A 64 24.11 1.20 -7.98
C GLY A 64 24.37 1.76 -6.57
N TYR A 65 23.85 2.94 -6.21
CA TYR A 65 24.04 3.54 -4.89
C TYR A 65 23.56 2.61 -3.76
N CYS A 66 22.33 2.10 -3.85
CA CYS A 66 21.72 1.26 -2.83
C CYS A 66 22.37 -0.14 -2.67
N ALA A 67 23.20 -0.56 -3.63
CA ALA A 67 23.99 -1.79 -3.50
C ALA A 67 25.26 -1.60 -2.64
N ARG A 68 25.69 -0.35 -2.42
CA ARG A 68 26.90 -0.02 -1.64
C ARG A 68 26.58 0.54 -0.25
N GLN A 69 25.42 1.19 -0.10
CA GLN A 69 24.98 1.76 1.18
C GLN A 69 23.47 1.89 1.24
N GLN A 70 22.92 1.99 2.45
CA GLN A 70 21.47 2.12 2.64
C GLN A 70 20.94 3.42 2.04
N GLY A 71 19.71 3.36 1.52
CA GLY A 71 19.00 4.51 0.96
C GLY A 71 19.08 4.57 -0.57
N CYS A 72 18.84 5.74 -1.10
CA CYS A 72 18.88 6.03 -2.52
C CYS A 72 19.65 7.31 -2.79
N SER A 73 20.30 7.43 -3.96
CA SER A 73 20.97 8.68 -4.37
C SER A 73 19.97 9.80 -4.67
N GLN A 74 18.79 9.45 -5.16
CA GLN A 74 17.69 10.39 -5.38
C GLN A 74 16.88 10.53 -4.08
N ARG A 75 16.61 11.77 -3.66
CA ARG A 75 16.08 12.10 -2.33
C ARG A 75 14.58 12.45 -2.32
N ASP A 76 13.97 12.57 -3.48
CA ASP A 76 12.57 12.95 -3.69
C ASP A 76 11.55 12.04 -2.99
N LEU A 77 11.90 10.75 -2.79
CA LEU A 77 11.08 9.77 -2.10
C LEU A 77 11.47 9.52 -0.63
N ASP A 78 12.42 10.26 -0.05
CA ASP A 78 12.87 9.97 1.32
C ASP A 78 11.73 10.06 2.33
N CYS A 79 10.94 11.11 2.32
CA CYS A 79 9.79 11.27 3.21
C CYS A 79 8.73 10.16 3.02
N PHE A 80 8.48 9.73 1.76
CA PHE A 80 7.60 8.59 1.49
C PHE A 80 8.15 7.30 2.08
N MET A 81 9.46 7.04 1.91
CA MET A 81 10.10 5.82 2.40
C MET A 81 10.15 5.75 3.92
N GLU A 82 10.43 6.87 4.60
CA GLU A 82 10.36 6.97 6.06
C GLU A 82 8.96 6.65 6.58
N ARG A 83 7.93 7.26 5.98
CA ARG A 83 6.54 6.95 6.32
C ARG A 83 6.18 5.49 6.03
N PHE A 84 6.67 4.94 4.91
CA PHE A 84 6.47 3.53 4.58
C PHE A 84 7.11 2.61 5.63
N GLU A 85 8.32 2.92 6.10
CA GLU A 85 9.01 2.13 7.13
C GLU A 85 8.24 2.14 8.46
N GLN A 86 7.61 3.26 8.83
CA GLN A 86 6.87 3.45 10.07
C GLN A 86 5.43 2.94 10.02
N ALA A 87 4.79 2.90 8.85
CA ALA A 87 3.39 2.53 8.69
C ALA A 87 3.09 1.10 9.17
N ASP A 88 1.90 0.90 9.73
CA ASP A 88 1.32 -0.41 10.06
C ASP A 88 0.65 -1.03 8.85
N PHE A 89 0.06 -0.17 8.00
CA PHE A 89 -0.69 -0.57 6.82
C PHE A 89 -0.21 0.17 5.58
N PHE A 90 -0.26 -0.54 4.45
CA PHE A 90 0.08 0.03 3.15
C PHE A 90 -1.00 -0.29 2.12
N VAL A 91 -1.51 0.73 1.44
CA VAL A 91 -2.53 0.57 0.39
C VAL A 91 -2.01 1.12 -0.92
N VAL A 92 -2.15 0.34 -2.00
CA VAL A 92 -1.92 0.83 -3.37
C VAL A 92 -3.28 0.95 -4.05
N ALA A 93 -3.65 2.19 -4.40
CA ALA A 93 -4.87 2.51 -5.13
C ALA A 93 -4.51 3.01 -6.54
N SER A 94 -4.83 2.23 -7.58
CA SER A 94 -4.33 2.47 -8.93
C SER A 94 -5.31 2.06 -10.02
N PRO A 95 -5.40 2.81 -11.12
CA PRO A 95 -5.89 2.25 -12.37
C PRO A 95 -4.86 1.28 -12.96
N VAL A 96 -5.29 0.43 -13.87
CA VAL A 96 -4.42 -0.48 -14.62
C VAL A 96 -4.16 0.12 -16.00
N TYR A 97 -2.89 0.41 -16.31
CA TYR A 97 -2.44 0.88 -17.61
C TYR A 97 -1.49 -0.16 -18.22
N TYR A 98 -1.87 -0.73 -19.38
CA TYR A 98 -1.06 -1.76 -20.06
C TYR A 98 -0.60 -2.88 -19.12
N ASN A 99 -1.53 -3.42 -18.33
CA ASN A 99 -1.29 -4.48 -17.35
C ASN A 99 -0.30 -4.11 -16.21
N ALA A 100 -0.03 -2.83 -15.98
CA ALA A 100 0.90 -2.33 -14.97
C ALA A 100 0.28 -1.17 -14.16
N LEU A 101 1.02 -0.72 -13.14
CA LEU A 101 0.78 0.58 -12.51
C LEU A 101 1.12 1.70 -13.52
N PRO A 102 0.43 2.85 -13.50
CA PRO A 102 0.84 4.04 -14.23
C PRO A 102 2.28 4.45 -13.89
N ALA A 103 2.94 5.14 -14.83
CA ALA A 103 4.35 5.48 -14.72
C ALA A 103 4.78 6.09 -13.36
N PRO A 104 4.05 7.06 -12.77
CA PRO A 104 4.46 7.59 -11.45
C PRO A 104 4.38 6.55 -10.33
N GLY A 105 3.35 5.68 -10.33
CA GLY A 105 3.23 4.60 -9.37
C GLY A 105 4.30 3.52 -9.56
N LYS A 106 4.65 3.24 -10.83
CA LYS A 106 5.74 2.31 -11.17
C LYS A 106 7.10 2.86 -10.75
N ALA A 107 7.33 4.18 -10.86
CA ALA A 107 8.55 4.82 -10.38
C ALA A 107 8.75 4.58 -8.87
N VAL A 108 7.71 4.74 -8.05
CA VAL A 108 7.78 4.40 -6.61
C VAL A 108 8.10 2.93 -6.40
N LEU A 109 7.42 2.01 -7.14
CA LEU A 109 7.65 0.58 -7.03
C LEU A 109 9.10 0.20 -7.39
N ASP A 110 9.66 0.79 -8.45
CA ASP A 110 11.04 0.54 -8.85
C ASP A 110 12.06 1.06 -7.83
N ARG A 111 11.73 2.15 -7.14
CA ARG A 111 12.58 2.71 -6.09
C ARG A 111 12.59 1.86 -4.80
N PHE A 112 11.70 0.88 -4.63
CA PHE A 112 11.84 -0.16 -3.62
C PHE A 112 13.05 -1.09 -3.87
N GLN A 113 13.72 -0.95 -5.01
CA GLN A 113 15.02 -1.60 -5.26
C GLN A 113 16.03 -1.31 -4.13
N ARG A 114 15.91 -0.17 -3.42
CA ARG A 114 16.75 0.13 -2.23
C ARG A 114 16.65 -0.96 -1.15
N TYR A 115 15.46 -1.53 -0.94
CA TYR A 115 15.25 -2.59 0.06
C TYR A 115 15.68 -3.96 -0.46
N PHE A 116 15.52 -4.21 -1.76
CA PHE A 116 16.08 -5.40 -2.39
C PHE A 116 17.61 -5.42 -2.21
N SER A 117 18.28 -4.33 -2.53
CA SER A 117 19.74 -4.19 -2.37
C SER A 117 20.16 -4.25 -0.91
N ALA A 118 19.41 -3.63 0.01
CA ALA A 118 19.65 -3.72 1.44
C ALA A 118 19.64 -5.19 1.92
N ARG A 119 18.69 -5.99 1.41
CA ARG A 119 18.61 -7.42 1.75
C ARG A 119 19.73 -8.25 1.16
N PHE A 120 20.02 -8.10 -0.15
CA PHE A 120 20.87 -9.03 -0.89
C PHE A 120 22.31 -8.55 -1.05
N SER A 121 22.56 -7.25 -1.12
CA SER A 121 23.91 -6.67 -1.23
C SER A 121 24.48 -6.28 0.11
N LEU A 122 23.67 -5.75 1.04
CA LEU A 122 24.13 -5.28 2.35
C LEU A 122 23.83 -6.26 3.50
N GLY A 123 23.13 -7.37 3.23
CA GLY A 123 22.88 -8.42 4.22
C GLY A 123 21.81 -8.11 5.28
N LEU A 124 21.03 -7.02 5.15
CA LEU A 124 20.01 -6.62 6.12
C LEU A 124 18.77 -7.52 5.99
N ARG A 125 18.40 -8.23 7.06
CA ARG A 125 17.26 -9.18 7.06
C ARG A 125 16.46 -9.10 8.36
N PRO A 126 15.25 -8.54 8.33
CA PRO A 126 14.56 -7.90 7.19
C PRO A 126 15.12 -6.50 6.88
N PRO A 127 15.03 -6.01 5.63
CA PRO A 127 15.45 -4.66 5.27
C PRO A 127 14.48 -3.58 5.75
N VAL A 128 13.24 -3.95 6.00
CA VAL A 128 12.21 -3.13 6.67
C VAL A 128 11.85 -3.83 7.98
N GLN A 129 12.09 -3.17 9.10
CA GLN A 129 11.98 -3.78 10.43
C GLN A 129 10.52 -4.02 10.82
N LYS A 130 9.66 -3.01 10.69
CA LYS A 130 8.26 -3.09 11.10
C LYS A 130 7.46 -3.94 10.11
N PRO A 131 6.87 -5.08 10.55
CA PRO A 131 5.96 -5.85 9.72
C PRO A 131 4.71 -5.03 9.42
N LYS A 132 4.16 -5.19 8.23
CA LYS A 132 2.94 -4.47 7.84
C LYS A 132 1.99 -5.31 7.04
N ARG A 133 0.76 -4.87 6.98
CA ARG A 133 -0.28 -5.47 6.14
C ARG A 133 -0.65 -4.52 5.01
N ALA A 134 -0.92 -5.08 3.83
CA ALA A 134 -1.22 -4.28 2.65
C ALA A 134 -2.53 -4.68 1.97
N ALA A 135 -3.10 -3.73 1.22
CA ALA A 135 -4.24 -3.96 0.35
C ALA A 135 -4.03 -3.33 -1.03
N LEU A 136 -4.66 -3.93 -2.06
CA LEU A 136 -4.68 -3.39 -3.41
C LEU A 136 -6.10 -3.00 -3.80
N LEU A 137 -6.26 -1.79 -4.30
CA LEU A 137 -7.49 -1.24 -4.86
C LEU A 137 -7.23 -0.90 -6.32
N LEU A 138 -7.66 -1.76 -7.24
CA LEU A 138 -7.33 -1.63 -8.66
C LEU A 138 -8.58 -1.46 -9.50
N THR A 139 -8.53 -0.53 -10.47
CA THR A 139 -9.59 -0.28 -11.44
C THR A 139 -9.04 -0.45 -12.86
N CYS A 140 -9.85 -1.02 -13.77
CA CYS A 140 -9.50 -1.16 -15.18
C CYS A 140 -10.66 -0.65 -16.04
N GLY A 141 -10.35 0.18 -17.05
CA GLY A 141 -11.34 0.71 -17.99
C GLY A 141 -12.02 -0.39 -18.79
N SER A 142 -11.25 -1.37 -19.27
CA SER A 142 -11.74 -2.51 -20.02
C SER A 142 -12.24 -3.67 -19.14
N GLY A 143 -12.86 -4.68 -19.79
CA GLY A 143 -13.25 -5.94 -19.15
C GLY A 143 -12.09 -6.91 -18.88
N GLU A 144 -10.88 -6.57 -19.30
CA GLU A 144 -9.69 -7.38 -19.15
C GLU A 144 -9.27 -7.52 -17.67
N THR A 145 -8.88 -8.74 -17.29
CA THR A 145 -8.49 -9.05 -15.90
C THR A 145 -7.00 -9.40 -15.77
N ALA A 146 -6.30 -9.61 -16.87
CA ALA A 146 -4.90 -10.02 -16.88
C ALA A 146 -4.00 -9.04 -16.09
N GLY A 147 -4.24 -7.73 -16.23
CA GLY A 147 -3.49 -6.69 -15.52
C GLY A 147 -3.60 -6.79 -14.00
N PHE A 148 -4.74 -7.21 -13.46
CA PHE A 148 -4.89 -7.42 -12.02
C PHE A 148 -3.99 -8.55 -11.50
N ALA A 149 -3.89 -9.65 -12.26
CA ALA A 149 -3.03 -10.78 -11.90
C ALA A 149 -1.54 -10.39 -11.96
N VAL A 150 -1.15 -9.64 -12.99
CA VAL A 150 0.22 -9.14 -13.17
C VAL A 150 0.61 -8.23 -12.01
N ILE A 151 -0.16 -7.17 -11.74
CA ILE A 151 0.12 -6.22 -10.64
C ILE A 151 0.14 -6.95 -9.30
N ARG A 152 -0.84 -7.81 -9.04
CA ARG A 152 -0.88 -8.59 -7.78
C ARG A 152 0.39 -9.44 -7.60
N SER A 153 0.87 -10.08 -8.68
CA SER A 153 2.11 -10.88 -8.64
C SER A 153 3.34 -10.02 -8.36
N GLN A 154 3.48 -8.88 -9.04
CA GLN A 154 4.56 -7.92 -8.81
C GLN A 154 4.57 -7.41 -7.36
N MET A 155 3.39 -6.99 -6.85
CA MET A 155 3.26 -6.49 -5.49
C MET A 155 3.57 -7.57 -4.45
N LYS A 156 3.12 -8.82 -4.65
CA LYS A 156 3.47 -9.92 -3.73
C LYS A 156 4.98 -10.14 -3.66
N ARG A 157 5.70 -10.09 -4.78
CA ARG A 157 7.16 -10.22 -4.79
C ARG A 157 7.83 -9.07 -4.05
N ALA A 158 7.40 -7.83 -4.29
CA ALA A 158 7.90 -6.66 -3.56
C ALA A 158 7.61 -6.80 -2.05
N PHE A 159 6.39 -7.17 -1.68
CA PHE A 159 5.96 -7.31 -0.29
C PHE A 159 6.76 -8.37 0.50
N THR A 160 7.17 -9.45 -0.14
CA THR A 160 8.07 -10.45 0.48
C THR A 160 9.40 -9.83 0.92
N ILE A 161 9.94 -8.87 0.14
CA ILE A 161 11.15 -8.13 0.52
C ILE A 161 10.85 -7.09 1.59
N LEU A 162 9.69 -6.43 1.50
CA LEU A 162 9.29 -5.29 2.31
C LEU A 162 8.68 -5.68 3.68
N HIS A 163 8.80 -6.92 4.12
CA HIS A 163 8.22 -7.43 5.36
C HIS A 163 6.71 -7.12 5.46
N THR A 164 5.99 -7.32 4.34
CA THR A 164 4.61 -6.91 4.18
C THR A 164 3.73 -8.09 3.74
N GLU A 165 2.60 -8.27 4.41
CA GLU A 165 1.59 -9.28 4.07
C GLU A 165 0.48 -8.65 3.22
N LEU A 166 0.10 -9.29 2.11
CA LEU A 166 -1.05 -8.87 1.31
C LEU A 166 -2.35 -9.42 1.91
N ALA A 167 -3.07 -8.60 2.67
CA ALA A 167 -4.34 -8.96 3.32
C ALA A 167 -5.51 -9.14 2.34
N GLY A 168 -5.47 -8.47 1.18
CA GLY A 168 -6.50 -8.63 0.16
C GLY A 168 -6.45 -7.61 -0.98
N CYS A 169 -7.39 -7.80 -1.93
CA CYS A 169 -7.50 -6.96 -3.11
C CYS A 169 -8.98 -6.69 -3.44
N VAL A 170 -9.26 -5.49 -3.95
CA VAL A 170 -10.53 -5.18 -4.64
C VAL A 170 -10.20 -4.78 -6.06
N PHE A 171 -10.75 -5.53 -7.01
CA PHE A 171 -10.61 -5.29 -8.44
C PHE A 171 -11.95 -4.87 -9.04
N VAL A 172 -11.94 -3.80 -9.84
CA VAL A 172 -13.09 -3.27 -10.56
C VAL A 172 -12.73 -3.12 -12.02
N LYS A 173 -13.43 -3.82 -12.88
CA LYS A 173 -13.26 -3.79 -14.35
C LYS A 173 -14.39 -3.01 -15.01
N ASP A 174 -14.29 -2.84 -16.33
CA ASP A 174 -15.30 -2.18 -17.19
C ASP A 174 -15.64 -0.73 -16.76
N THR A 175 -14.68 -0.03 -16.13
CA THR A 175 -14.95 1.31 -15.59
C THR A 175 -15.08 2.40 -16.64
N ASP A 176 -14.77 2.12 -17.92
CA ASP A 176 -15.04 3.02 -19.06
C ASP A 176 -16.52 2.97 -19.47
N ARG A 177 -17.20 1.87 -19.18
CA ARG A 177 -18.63 1.67 -19.50
C ARG A 177 -19.53 1.90 -18.30
N PHE A 178 -19.07 1.49 -17.12
CA PHE A 178 -19.85 1.54 -15.89
C PHE A 178 -19.03 2.18 -14.77
N SER A 179 -19.62 3.12 -14.04
CA SER A 179 -19.01 3.60 -12.80
C SER A 179 -18.80 2.45 -11.82
N ALA A 180 -17.79 2.57 -10.94
CA ALA A 180 -17.55 1.60 -9.86
C ALA A 180 -18.85 1.41 -9.05
N GLU A 181 -19.31 0.16 -8.96
CA GLU A 181 -20.59 -0.19 -8.39
C GLU A 181 -20.61 -0.17 -6.87
N GLN A 182 -21.80 -0.03 -6.27
CA GLN A 182 -22.02 -0.13 -4.82
C GLN A 182 -21.46 -1.43 -4.22
N ALA A 183 -21.48 -2.54 -4.98
CA ALA A 183 -20.88 -3.80 -4.56
C ALA A 183 -19.35 -3.71 -4.38
N ALA A 184 -18.67 -2.98 -5.24
CA ALA A 184 -17.21 -2.74 -5.13
C ALA A 184 -16.90 -1.88 -3.89
N PHE A 185 -17.70 -0.85 -3.61
CA PHE A 185 -17.54 -0.01 -2.42
C PHE A 185 -17.75 -0.80 -1.13
N ARG A 186 -18.76 -1.67 -1.07
CA ARG A 186 -18.95 -2.57 0.08
C ARG A 186 -17.76 -3.52 0.27
N ARG A 187 -17.18 -4.05 -0.82
CA ARG A 187 -15.97 -4.88 -0.74
C ARG A 187 -14.77 -4.08 -0.23
N ALA A 188 -14.62 -2.82 -0.66
CA ALA A 188 -13.55 -1.93 -0.20
C ALA A 188 -13.66 -1.66 1.31
N LYS A 189 -14.85 -1.32 1.81
CA LYS A 189 -15.11 -1.14 3.26
C LYS A 189 -14.78 -2.40 4.07
N ARG A 190 -15.24 -3.59 3.61
CA ARG A 190 -14.89 -4.85 4.27
C ARG A 190 -13.39 -5.14 4.25
N LEU A 191 -12.70 -4.79 3.16
CA LEU A 191 -11.24 -4.96 3.09
C LEU A 191 -10.52 -4.03 4.06
N ALA A 192 -11.01 -2.81 4.29
CA ALA A 192 -10.46 -1.90 5.30
C ALA A 192 -10.55 -2.50 6.70
N HIS A 193 -11.75 -2.99 7.10
CA HIS A 193 -11.92 -3.71 8.37
C HIS A 193 -10.98 -4.92 8.48
N LYS A 194 -10.91 -5.75 7.42
CA LYS A 194 -10.01 -6.91 7.42
C LYS A 194 -8.54 -6.49 7.57
N LEU A 195 -8.13 -5.39 6.94
CA LEU A 195 -6.75 -4.91 7.00
C LEU A 195 -6.35 -4.51 8.42
N THR A 196 -7.24 -3.83 9.15
CA THR A 196 -6.98 -3.28 10.48
C THR A 196 -7.36 -4.21 11.63
N SER A 197 -8.11 -5.29 11.36
CA SER A 197 -8.40 -6.30 12.37
C SER A 197 -7.11 -7.02 12.80
N PRO A 198 -6.93 -7.36 14.10
CA PRO A 198 -5.84 -8.21 14.53
C PRO A 198 -5.79 -9.47 13.67
N GLY A 199 -4.63 -9.78 13.12
CA GLY A 199 -4.45 -10.99 12.33
C GLY A 199 -4.82 -12.21 13.16
N ASP A 200 -5.63 -13.11 12.61
CA ASP A 200 -5.86 -14.43 13.21
C ASP A 200 -4.51 -15.18 13.13
N THR A 201 -3.74 -15.10 14.20
CA THR A 201 -2.42 -15.75 14.34
C THR A 201 -2.63 -17.25 14.53
N ARG A 202 -3.35 -17.91 13.63
CA ARG A 202 -3.23 -19.35 13.48
C ARG A 202 -2.08 -19.65 12.53
N ILE A 203 -0.92 -19.81 13.14
CA ILE A 203 0.21 -20.52 12.51
C ILE A 203 -0.28 -21.94 12.28
N CYS A 204 -0.53 -22.30 11.02
CA CYS A 204 -0.55 -23.70 10.59
C CYS A 204 0.85 -24.10 10.17
#